data_0987c807f3e9d82fe2a3676be8f2d600
#
_entry.id   0987c807f3e9d82fe2a3676be8f2d600
#
_cell.length_a   1.000
_cell.length_b   1.000
_cell.length_c   1.000
_cell.angle_alpha   90.00
_cell.angle_beta   90.00
_cell.angle_gamma   90.00
#
_symmetry.space_group_name_H-M   'P 1'
#
loop_
_entity.id
_entity.type
_entity.pdbx_description
1 polymer ?
#
loop_
_entity_poly.entity_id
_entity_poly.type
_entity_poly.pdbx_seq_one_letter_code
_entity_poly.pdbx_strand_id
1 'polypeptide(L)'
;MRALSYKQAFFRQVLAVGTLVVGSFVCLCESAINVAKGQEPEASEFELSVFPEEIFLTTDRDLQRVIAQIRKPNGLTDDVTDAMSVSVANEGVAKWQEDRLLPISDGETTVTVSYSGVSKTLPVKVERSTEHPPVSFKIDVMPVFMKTGCNQGSCHGAARGKEGFRLSLFGFDPDGDHHRLTREMVGRRVDLALPERSLLLEKGVGAVAHGGGQRIQVGDEYYATLLEWLKDGAVNDPGEVPTVVSVELFPKGGVLNGEGSTQKLMVRAKYSDGTDRDVTSLAYFSSNNDNSAMVSQDGLITATNRGEAFVMARFDTHTVGRQYITLPKDLQFQWNEIVANNYIDELSYEKLKKLRINPSDLCTDEEFLRRVSIDICGVLPTEEEYYAFMSDDDPNKRVKLVDALLDRKEFVEMWVMKWSELLQIKSSNQVSYKSMLLYYNWLQTRVADNVPIDQMVRELISSKGGTFANAATNYFQSETDTLK
;
A
#
# COMPACT_ATOMS: atom_id res chain seq x y z
N MET A 1 23.69 -3.95 -37.85
CA MET A 1 22.89 -4.74 -38.81
C MET A 1 22.85 -6.20 -38.35
N ARG A 2 21.68 -6.83 -38.29
CA ARG A 2 21.33 -8.18 -37.84
C ARG A 2 21.02 -8.32 -36.33
N ALA A 3 19.79 -7.96 -35.94
CA ALA A 3 18.98 -8.63 -34.93
C ALA A 3 17.56 -7.98 -34.80
N LEU A 4 16.87 -7.81 -35.92
CA LEU A 4 15.46 -7.38 -35.96
C LEU A 4 14.72 -8.20 -37.03
N SER A 5 14.51 -9.50 -36.76
CA SER A 5 13.80 -10.37 -37.67
C SER A 5 13.35 -11.66 -36.98
N TYR A 6 12.51 -11.57 -35.92
CA TYR A 6 11.85 -12.79 -35.40
C TYR A 6 10.56 -12.53 -34.62
N LYS A 7 9.80 -11.48 -34.94
CA LYS A 7 8.45 -11.29 -34.34
C LYS A 7 7.37 -10.77 -35.30
N GLN A 8 7.48 -11.01 -36.61
CA GLN A 8 6.40 -10.64 -37.55
C GLN A 8 5.73 -11.82 -38.29
N ALA A 9 5.86 -13.04 -37.82
CA ALA A 9 5.35 -14.22 -38.50
C ALA A 9 4.28 -15.02 -37.73
N PHE A 10 3.54 -14.43 -36.76
CA PHE A 10 2.51 -15.21 -36.02
C PHE A 10 1.11 -14.57 -35.96
N PHE A 11 0.81 -13.58 -36.81
CA PHE A 11 -0.52 -12.94 -36.79
C PHE A 11 -1.18 -12.83 -38.17
N ARG A 12 -1.06 -13.87 -39.01
CA ARG A 12 -1.81 -13.99 -40.29
C ARG A 12 -2.21 -15.41 -40.60
N GLN A 13 -3.04 -16.01 -39.75
CA GLN A 13 -3.82 -17.23 -40.13
C GLN A 13 -4.88 -17.49 -39.06
N VAL A 14 -5.97 -16.76 -39.06
CA VAL A 14 -7.31 -17.20 -38.66
C VAL A 14 -8.30 -16.12 -39.15
N LEU A 15 -8.61 -16.14 -40.43
CA LEU A 15 -9.78 -15.44 -40.99
C LEU A 15 -10.04 -16.00 -42.42
N ALA A 16 -10.61 -17.14 -42.49
CA ALA A 16 -11.38 -17.62 -43.62
C ALA A 16 -11.97 -18.99 -43.23
N VAL A 17 -13.24 -19.07 -43.00
CA VAL A 17 -14.18 -20.13 -43.40
C VAL A 17 -15.49 -19.89 -42.64
N GLY A 18 -16.56 -19.64 -43.35
CA GLY A 18 -17.90 -19.77 -42.78
C GLY A 18 -18.95 -18.78 -43.28
N THR A 19 -19.07 -18.62 -44.61
CA THR A 19 -20.30 -18.07 -45.20
C THR A 19 -21.02 -19.16 -46.00
N LEU A 20 -22.31 -19.16 -45.89
CA LEU A 20 -23.41 -19.89 -46.58
C LEU A 20 -24.13 -20.92 -45.72
N VAL A 21 -25.38 -20.64 -45.36
CA VAL A 21 -26.57 -21.15 -46.02
C VAL A 21 -27.81 -20.34 -45.60
N VAL A 22 -28.46 -19.77 -46.60
CA VAL A 22 -29.79 -19.14 -46.58
C VAL A 22 -30.83 -20.24 -46.62
N GLY A 23 -31.90 -20.11 -45.87
CA GLY A 23 -33.07 -20.98 -45.99
C GLY A 23 -34.28 -20.37 -45.26
N SER A 24 -35.12 -19.71 -46.06
CA SER A 24 -36.44 -19.17 -45.69
C SER A 24 -37.40 -20.24 -45.16
N PHE A 25 -38.11 -19.91 -44.07
CA PHE A 25 -39.49 -20.38 -43.88
C PHE A 25 -40.29 -19.33 -43.08
N VAL A 26 -41.20 -18.69 -43.79
CA VAL A 26 -42.26 -17.85 -43.21
C VAL A 26 -43.38 -18.79 -42.78
N CYS A 27 -43.82 -18.70 -41.56
CA CYS A 27 -45.18 -19.14 -41.19
C CYS A 27 -45.69 -18.26 -40.01
N LEU A 28 -46.73 -17.54 -40.30
CA LEU A 28 -47.55 -16.71 -39.42
C LEU A 28 -48.20 -17.54 -38.32
N CYS A 29 -48.07 -17.11 -37.08
CA CYS A 29 -49.06 -17.33 -36.04
C CYS A 29 -49.04 -16.15 -35.10
N GLU A 30 -49.95 -15.23 -35.27
CA GLU A 30 -50.29 -14.21 -34.29
C GLU A 30 -50.97 -14.89 -33.08
N SER A 31 -50.35 -14.89 -31.96
CA SER A 31 -51.00 -15.02 -30.67
C SER A 31 -50.38 -14.00 -29.71
N ALA A 32 -51.17 -13.01 -29.39
CA ALA A 32 -50.84 -11.93 -28.45
C ALA A 32 -50.53 -12.52 -27.05
N ILE A 33 -49.24 -12.56 -26.71
CA ILE A 33 -48.83 -12.69 -25.32
C ILE A 33 -48.39 -11.30 -24.89
N ASN A 34 -49.22 -10.63 -24.09
CA ASN A 34 -48.83 -9.46 -23.30
C ASN A 34 -47.75 -9.88 -22.31
N VAL A 35 -46.49 -9.88 -22.74
CA VAL A 35 -45.36 -9.88 -21.81
C VAL A 35 -45.28 -8.48 -21.25
N ALA A 36 -45.63 -8.34 -19.98
CA ALA A 36 -45.30 -7.15 -19.22
C ALA A 36 -43.81 -6.86 -19.47
N LYS A 37 -43.51 -5.73 -20.11
CA LYS A 37 -42.17 -5.18 -20.17
C LYS A 37 -41.74 -4.96 -18.71
N GLY A 38 -40.93 -5.88 -18.17
CA GLY A 38 -40.14 -5.59 -17.01
C GLY A 38 -39.34 -4.32 -17.35
N GLN A 39 -39.51 -3.27 -16.57
CA GLN A 39 -38.64 -2.12 -16.62
C GLN A 39 -37.21 -2.68 -16.49
N GLU A 40 -36.39 -2.48 -17.53
CA GLU A 40 -34.94 -2.57 -17.36
C GLU A 40 -34.62 -1.61 -16.20
N PRO A 41 -33.83 -2.05 -15.19
CA PRO A 41 -33.44 -1.18 -14.11
C PRO A 41 -32.72 0.02 -14.75
N GLU A 42 -33.22 1.24 -14.50
CA GLU A 42 -32.50 2.46 -14.85
C GLU A 42 -31.05 2.29 -14.41
N ALA A 43 -30.12 2.46 -15.36
CA ALA A 43 -28.69 2.34 -15.06
C ALA A 43 -28.40 3.29 -13.89
N SER A 44 -28.01 2.74 -12.75
CA SER A 44 -27.72 3.54 -11.55
C SER A 44 -26.61 4.53 -11.90
N GLU A 45 -26.82 5.81 -11.51
CA GLU A 45 -25.84 6.91 -11.74
C GLU A 45 -24.48 6.65 -11.04
N PHE A 46 -24.34 5.55 -10.32
CA PHE A 46 -23.13 5.17 -9.57
C PHE A 46 -23.07 3.65 -9.33
N GLU A 47 -21.89 3.16 -9.03
CA GLU A 47 -21.61 1.80 -8.55
C GLU A 47 -21.49 1.83 -7.02
N LEU A 48 -22.28 1.02 -6.30
CA LEU A 48 -22.20 0.85 -4.86
C LEU A 48 -21.26 -0.31 -4.52
N SER A 49 -20.24 -0.03 -3.72
CA SER A 49 -19.34 -1.02 -3.12
C SER A 49 -19.54 -1.03 -1.60
N VAL A 50 -19.69 -2.21 -1.01
CA VAL A 50 -19.85 -2.41 0.43
C VAL A 50 -18.75 -3.35 0.91
N PHE A 51 -18.15 -3.04 2.04
CA PHE A 51 -17.05 -3.79 2.61
C PHE A 51 -17.29 -4.13 4.10
N PRO A 52 -16.89 -5.35 4.51
CA PRO A 52 -16.34 -6.45 3.69
C PRO A 52 -17.42 -7.06 2.78
N GLU A 53 -17.03 -7.90 1.81
CA GLU A 53 -17.98 -8.57 0.91
C GLU A 53 -18.67 -9.78 1.55
N GLU A 54 -18.11 -10.31 2.62
CA GLU A 54 -18.64 -11.40 3.45
C GLU A 54 -18.25 -11.14 4.91
N ILE A 55 -19.05 -11.60 5.85
CA ILE A 55 -18.86 -11.37 7.27
C ILE A 55 -18.84 -12.72 7.99
N PHE A 56 -17.76 -12.95 8.76
CA PHE A 56 -17.63 -14.09 9.64
C PHE A 56 -17.40 -13.59 11.06
N LEU A 57 -18.32 -13.88 11.96
CA LEU A 57 -18.25 -13.51 13.35
C LEU A 57 -18.01 -14.74 14.20
N THR A 58 -17.03 -14.65 15.12
CA THR A 58 -16.67 -15.73 16.03
C THR A 58 -16.66 -15.24 17.46
N THR A 59 -17.28 -15.97 18.37
CA THR A 59 -17.38 -15.63 19.79
C THR A 59 -18.24 -14.38 20.08
N ASP A 60 -18.58 -14.17 21.33
CA ASP A 60 -19.39 -13.03 21.80
C ASP A 60 -18.63 -11.69 21.81
N ARG A 61 -17.29 -11.73 21.69
CA ARG A 61 -16.40 -10.55 21.69
C ARG A 61 -16.15 -9.98 20.30
N ASP A 62 -16.59 -10.69 19.25
CA ASP A 62 -16.34 -10.27 17.87
C ASP A 62 -17.33 -9.20 17.42
N LEU A 63 -16.89 -8.42 16.46
CA LEU A 63 -17.69 -7.39 15.82
C LEU A 63 -17.21 -7.14 14.40
N GLN A 64 -18.08 -6.65 13.53
CA GLN A 64 -17.69 -6.24 12.18
C GLN A 64 -18.34 -4.90 11.80
N ARG A 65 -17.51 -3.91 11.52
CA ARG A 65 -17.94 -2.66 10.87
C ARG A 65 -18.28 -2.93 9.41
N VAL A 66 -19.25 -2.19 8.91
CA VAL A 66 -19.56 -2.19 7.47
C VAL A 66 -19.42 -0.77 6.96
N ILE A 67 -18.67 -0.61 5.87
CA ILE A 67 -18.49 0.68 5.20
C ILE A 67 -18.95 0.60 3.75
N ALA A 68 -19.42 1.71 3.21
CA ALA A 68 -19.93 1.80 1.86
C ALA A 68 -19.31 2.96 1.09
N GLN A 69 -18.92 2.69 -0.14
CA GLN A 69 -18.37 3.67 -1.07
C GLN A 69 -19.15 3.61 -2.37
N ILE A 70 -19.48 4.76 -2.94
CA ILE A 70 -19.97 4.85 -4.31
C ILE A 70 -18.86 5.32 -5.24
N ARG A 71 -18.92 4.81 -6.47
CA ARG A 71 -18.08 5.26 -7.58
C ARG A 71 -18.97 5.85 -8.67
N LYS A 72 -18.75 7.11 -9.00
CA LYS A 72 -19.46 7.83 -10.06
C LYS A 72 -18.89 7.50 -11.45
N PRO A 73 -19.62 7.69 -12.55
CA PRO A 73 -19.13 7.42 -13.90
C PRO A 73 -17.86 8.19 -14.27
N ASN A 74 -17.67 9.37 -13.70
CA ASN A 74 -16.45 10.16 -13.87
C ASN A 74 -15.26 9.67 -13.02
N GLY A 75 -15.42 8.55 -12.27
CA GLY A 75 -14.39 7.91 -11.45
C GLY A 75 -14.20 8.52 -10.06
N LEU A 76 -14.93 9.59 -9.70
CA LEU A 76 -14.95 10.12 -8.34
C LEU A 76 -15.61 9.10 -7.38
N THR A 77 -15.15 9.09 -6.13
CA THR A 77 -15.71 8.24 -5.08
C THR A 77 -16.23 9.09 -3.92
N ASP A 78 -17.35 8.70 -3.34
CA ASP A 78 -17.87 9.29 -2.12
C ASP A 78 -18.08 8.21 -1.06
N ASP A 79 -17.79 8.54 0.18
CA ASP A 79 -18.16 7.74 1.34
C ASP A 79 -19.66 7.94 1.63
N VAL A 80 -20.40 6.86 1.64
CA VAL A 80 -21.83 6.88 1.93
C VAL A 80 -22.19 6.07 3.18
N THR A 81 -21.18 5.72 3.98
CA THR A 81 -21.34 4.89 5.18
C THR A 81 -22.34 5.48 6.16
N ASP A 82 -22.31 6.79 6.41
CA ASP A 82 -23.25 7.44 7.33
C ASP A 82 -24.66 7.65 6.74
N ALA A 83 -24.80 7.53 5.43
CA ALA A 83 -26.05 7.74 4.70
C ALA A 83 -26.72 6.43 4.25
N MET A 84 -26.04 5.29 4.43
CA MET A 84 -26.60 3.98 4.09
C MET A 84 -27.61 3.52 5.12
N SER A 85 -28.57 2.72 4.67
CA SER A 85 -29.45 1.94 5.56
C SER A 85 -29.00 0.49 5.60
N VAL A 86 -29.03 -0.10 6.79
CA VAL A 86 -28.60 -1.49 7.01
C VAL A 86 -29.77 -2.27 7.59
N SER A 87 -30.05 -3.45 7.05
CA SER A 87 -31.05 -4.38 7.57
C SER A 87 -30.47 -5.79 7.66
N VAL A 88 -30.77 -6.49 8.74
CA VAL A 88 -30.36 -7.89 8.98
C VAL A 88 -31.57 -8.78 8.77
N ALA A 89 -31.44 -9.83 7.95
CA ALA A 89 -32.56 -10.72 7.64
C ALA A 89 -33.02 -11.55 8.85
N ASN A 90 -32.09 -11.94 9.73
CA ASN A 90 -32.40 -12.65 10.97
C ASN A 90 -31.58 -12.03 12.13
N GLU A 91 -32.22 -11.13 12.88
CA GLU A 91 -31.62 -10.48 14.05
C GLU A 91 -31.37 -11.44 15.22
N GLY A 92 -31.92 -12.65 15.18
CA GLY A 92 -31.61 -13.70 16.15
C GLY A 92 -30.22 -14.33 15.94
N VAL A 93 -29.61 -14.18 14.77
CA VAL A 93 -28.26 -14.66 14.46
C VAL A 93 -27.23 -13.56 14.64
N ALA A 94 -27.47 -12.38 14.06
CA ALA A 94 -26.59 -11.22 14.20
C ALA A 94 -27.42 -9.93 14.25
N LYS A 95 -26.95 -8.95 14.98
CA LYS A 95 -27.67 -7.67 15.19
C LYS A 95 -26.82 -6.49 14.77
N TRP A 96 -27.44 -5.58 14.01
CA TRP A 96 -26.83 -4.29 13.69
C TRP A 96 -27.08 -3.31 14.85
N GLN A 97 -26.02 -2.79 15.42
CA GLN A 97 -26.09 -1.83 16.51
C GLN A 97 -25.02 -0.76 16.32
N GLU A 98 -25.43 0.52 16.40
CA GLU A 98 -24.58 1.68 16.16
C GLU A 98 -23.98 1.65 14.74
N ASP A 99 -22.74 1.24 14.56
CA ASP A 99 -22.05 1.18 13.25
C ASP A 99 -21.46 -0.21 12.97
N ARG A 100 -21.90 -1.25 13.73
CA ARG A 100 -21.30 -2.57 13.70
C ARG A 100 -22.31 -3.70 13.78
N LEU A 101 -21.96 -4.83 13.23
CA LEU A 101 -22.67 -6.08 13.35
C LEU A 101 -22.11 -6.89 14.54
N LEU A 102 -22.96 -7.35 15.41
CA LEU A 102 -22.62 -8.13 16.60
C LEU A 102 -23.22 -9.53 16.49
N PRO A 103 -22.53 -10.60 16.97
CA PRO A 103 -23.06 -11.96 17.01
C PRO A 103 -24.13 -12.09 18.11
N ILE A 104 -25.16 -12.88 17.86
CA ILE A 104 -26.24 -13.17 18.82
C ILE A 104 -26.34 -14.68 19.05
N SER A 105 -26.42 -15.48 17.99
CA SER A 105 -26.44 -16.95 18.06
C SER A 105 -25.79 -17.53 16.82
N ASP A 106 -25.30 -18.76 16.96
CA ASP A 106 -24.69 -19.50 15.83
C ASP A 106 -25.70 -19.70 14.71
N GLY A 107 -25.24 -19.53 13.47
CA GLY A 107 -26.08 -19.69 12.27
C GLY A 107 -25.62 -18.82 11.12
N GLU A 108 -26.46 -18.80 10.08
CA GLU A 108 -26.24 -17.99 8.88
C GLU A 108 -27.39 -17.01 8.68
N THR A 109 -27.05 -15.80 8.23
CA THR A 109 -28.01 -14.76 7.86
C THR A 109 -27.43 -13.90 6.73
N THR A 110 -28.11 -12.83 6.38
CA THR A 110 -27.62 -11.84 5.43
C THR A 110 -27.83 -10.44 5.96
N VAL A 111 -26.91 -9.54 5.59
CA VAL A 111 -27.04 -8.10 5.80
C VAL A 111 -27.25 -7.42 4.45
N THR A 112 -28.31 -6.64 4.33
CA THR A 112 -28.60 -5.82 3.16
C THR A 112 -28.27 -4.36 3.48
N VAL A 113 -27.36 -3.80 2.67
CA VAL A 113 -26.96 -2.38 2.71
C VAL A 113 -27.58 -1.69 1.52
N SER A 114 -28.27 -0.57 1.75
CA SER A 114 -28.95 0.18 0.71
C SER A 114 -28.59 1.66 0.74
N TYR A 115 -28.38 2.24 -0.43
CA TYR A 115 -28.14 3.68 -0.63
C TYR A 115 -28.78 4.14 -1.93
N SER A 116 -29.62 5.19 -1.87
CA SER A 116 -30.30 5.81 -3.03
C SER A 116 -30.96 4.79 -3.99
N GLY A 117 -31.64 3.79 -3.44
CA GLY A 117 -32.37 2.78 -4.22
C GLY A 117 -31.50 1.61 -4.74
N VAL A 118 -30.17 1.65 -4.58
CA VAL A 118 -29.27 0.54 -4.90
C VAL A 118 -28.98 -0.24 -3.62
N SER A 119 -29.05 -1.57 -3.69
CA SER A 119 -28.83 -2.43 -2.53
C SER A 119 -27.79 -3.50 -2.83
N LYS A 120 -27.03 -3.88 -1.80
CA LYS A 120 -26.09 -4.99 -1.83
C LYS A 120 -26.30 -5.88 -0.62
N THR A 121 -26.39 -7.20 -0.85
CA THR A 121 -26.58 -8.18 0.22
C THR A 121 -25.30 -8.95 0.45
N LEU A 122 -24.89 -9.06 1.71
CA LEU A 122 -23.68 -9.71 2.18
C LEU A 122 -24.04 -10.96 2.98
N PRO A 123 -23.40 -12.10 2.75
CA PRO A 123 -23.55 -13.27 3.60
C PRO A 123 -22.89 -13.02 4.97
N VAL A 124 -23.54 -13.50 6.02
CA VAL A 124 -23.08 -13.43 7.40
C VAL A 124 -23.13 -14.83 8.00
N LYS A 125 -22.02 -15.27 8.57
CA LYS A 125 -21.92 -16.50 9.34
C LYS A 125 -21.47 -16.20 10.74
N VAL A 126 -22.11 -16.80 11.75
CA VAL A 126 -21.79 -16.68 13.17
C VAL A 126 -21.50 -18.07 13.73
N GLU A 127 -20.38 -18.21 14.42
CA GLU A 127 -19.97 -19.44 15.09
C GLU A 127 -19.47 -19.16 16.51
N ARG A 128 -19.72 -20.06 17.45
CA ARG A 128 -19.22 -19.96 18.83
C ARG A 128 -19.68 -18.70 19.57
N SER A 129 -20.85 -18.19 19.23
CA SER A 129 -21.41 -16.94 19.79
C SER A 129 -21.63 -16.96 21.29
N THR A 130 -21.63 -18.14 21.93
CA THR A 130 -21.76 -18.32 23.39
C THR A 130 -20.41 -18.47 24.10
N GLU A 131 -19.30 -18.54 23.34
CA GLU A 131 -17.98 -18.62 23.91
C GLU A 131 -17.47 -17.23 24.27
N HIS A 132 -16.99 -17.09 25.50
CA HIS A 132 -16.32 -15.88 25.99
C HIS A 132 -14.84 -16.20 26.24
N PRO A 133 -13.96 -16.08 25.21
CA PRO A 133 -12.55 -16.39 25.36
C PRO A 133 -11.88 -15.37 26.29
N PRO A 134 -10.90 -15.78 27.12
CA PRO A 134 -10.14 -14.85 27.93
C PRO A 134 -9.36 -13.85 27.05
N VAL A 135 -9.03 -12.72 27.63
CA VAL A 135 -8.22 -11.71 26.91
C VAL A 135 -6.82 -12.27 26.65
N SER A 136 -6.47 -12.40 25.37
CA SER A 136 -5.13 -12.82 24.95
C SER A 136 -4.13 -11.68 25.09
N PHE A 137 -2.98 -11.96 25.67
CA PHE A 137 -1.92 -10.96 25.73
C PHE A 137 -1.39 -10.59 24.34
N LYS A 138 -1.19 -11.58 23.47
CA LYS A 138 -0.62 -11.39 22.13
C LYS A 138 -1.60 -10.77 21.14
N ILE A 139 -2.89 -11.19 21.18
CA ILE A 139 -3.87 -10.80 20.17
C ILE A 139 -4.69 -9.57 20.58
N ASP A 140 -4.88 -9.32 21.89
CA ASP A 140 -5.72 -8.23 22.39
C ASP A 140 -4.90 -7.13 23.08
N VAL A 141 -4.02 -7.47 24.03
CA VAL A 141 -3.26 -6.49 24.83
C VAL A 141 -2.13 -5.83 24.03
N MET A 142 -1.34 -6.59 23.29
CA MET A 142 -0.23 -6.05 22.49
C MET A 142 -0.69 -5.09 21.41
N PRO A 143 -1.80 -5.32 20.68
CA PRO A 143 -2.37 -4.35 19.75
C PRO A 143 -2.80 -3.04 20.42
N VAL A 144 -3.33 -3.07 21.65
CA VAL A 144 -3.63 -1.84 22.41
C VAL A 144 -2.35 -1.03 22.65
N PHE A 145 -1.24 -1.66 23.05
CA PHE A 145 0.03 -0.93 23.24
C PHE A 145 0.58 -0.34 21.94
N MET A 146 0.39 -1.04 20.83
CA MET A 146 0.81 -0.53 19.51
C MET A 146 -0.04 0.66 19.09
N LYS A 147 -1.37 0.54 19.21
CA LYS A 147 -2.33 1.58 18.86
C LYS A 147 -2.13 2.86 19.66
N THR A 148 -1.98 2.73 20.96
CA THR A 148 -1.82 3.86 21.89
C THR A 148 -0.38 4.41 21.92
N GLY A 149 0.54 3.76 21.19
CA GLY A 149 1.92 4.20 21.02
C GLY A 149 2.84 3.91 22.21
N CYS A 150 2.41 3.08 23.17
CA CYS A 150 3.20 2.74 24.35
C CYS A 150 4.54 2.07 23.97
N ASN A 151 4.56 1.22 22.94
CA ASN A 151 5.72 0.49 22.46
C ASN A 151 6.40 1.11 21.23
N GLN A 152 6.15 2.39 20.94
CA GLN A 152 6.88 3.13 19.90
C GLN A 152 8.28 3.55 20.36
N GLY A 153 9.17 3.84 19.40
CA GLY A 153 10.56 4.22 19.66
C GLY A 153 10.73 5.53 20.44
N SER A 154 9.73 6.42 20.43
CA SER A 154 9.68 7.63 21.24
C SER A 154 9.24 7.38 22.71
N CYS A 155 8.69 6.20 22.98
CA CYS A 155 8.17 5.77 24.27
C CYS A 155 8.93 4.53 24.80
N HIS A 156 8.24 3.51 25.30
CA HIS A 156 8.86 2.34 25.92
C HIS A 156 9.48 1.38 24.90
N GLY A 157 9.21 1.53 23.57
CA GLY A 157 9.85 0.78 22.50
C GLY A 157 11.27 1.25 22.14
N ALA A 158 11.79 2.30 22.76
CA ALA A 158 13.19 2.69 22.63
C ALA A 158 14.14 1.59 23.13
N ALA A 159 15.36 1.49 22.58
CA ALA A 159 16.32 0.44 22.90
C ALA A 159 16.58 0.29 24.42
N ARG A 160 16.57 1.40 25.17
CA ARG A 160 16.71 1.41 26.63
C ARG A 160 15.37 1.57 27.37
N GLY A 161 14.25 1.64 26.64
CA GLY A 161 12.95 2.02 27.19
C GLY A 161 12.92 3.43 27.75
N LYS A 162 11.97 3.71 28.66
CA LYS A 162 11.87 4.98 29.39
C LYS A 162 11.65 4.69 30.88
N GLU A 163 12.35 5.45 31.73
CA GLU A 163 12.22 5.37 33.21
C GLU A 163 12.32 3.93 33.75
N GLY A 164 13.25 3.14 33.20
CA GLY A 164 13.48 1.76 33.60
C GLY A 164 12.39 0.76 33.15
N PHE A 165 11.49 1.17 32.26
CA PHE A 165 10.51 0.27 31.64
C PHE A 165 10.70 0.24 30.13
N ARG A 166 10.85 -0.97 29.57
CA ARG A 166 11.02 -1.20 28.15
C ARG A 166 9.94 -2.17 27.66
N LEU A 167 9.42 -1.90 26.49
CA LEU A 167 8.65 -2.83 25.66
C LEU A 167 9.41 -3.11 24.36
N SER A 168 9.09 -4.17 23.68
CA SER A 168 9.62 -4.44 22.35
C SER A 168 9.04 -3.43 21.35
N LEU A 169 9.87 -2.97 20.43
CA LEU A 169 9.45 -2.00 19.40
C LEU A 169 8.34 -2.63 18.53
N PHE A 170 7.15 -2.02 18.55
CA PHE A 170 5.96 -2.51 17.85
C PHE A 170 5.55 -3.96 18.19
N GLY A 171 5.93 -4.48 19.34
CA GLY A 171 5.45 -5.78 19.82
C GLY A 171 6.14 -6.99 19.21
N PHE A 172 7.39 -6.86 18.72
CA PHE A 172 8.09 -8.00 18.10
C PHE A 172 8.46 -9.14 19.09
N ASP A 173 8.44 -8.89 20.39
CA ASP A 173 8.78 -9.84 21.45
C ASP A 173 7.70 -9.84 22.53
N PRO A 174 6.49 -10.36 22.25
CA PRO A 174 5.36 -10.29 23.18
C PRO A 174 5.59 -11.08 24.48
N ASP A 175 6.27 -12.22 24.42
CA ASP A 175 6.57 -13.00 25.64
C ASP A 175 7.55 -12.24 26.56
N GLY A 176 8.57 -11.59 25.99
CA GLY A 176 9.44 -10.70 26.73
C GLY A 176 8.70 -9.48 27.28
N ASP A 177 7.75 -8.92 26.57
CA ASP A 177 6.94 -7.79 27.04
C ASP A 177 6.02 -8.17 28.18
N HIS A 178 5.38 -9.35 28.11
CA HIS A 178 4.63 -9.90 29.24
C HIS A 178 5.50 -10.07 30.48
N HIS A 179 6.71 -10.64 30.35
CA HIS A 179 7.64 -10.79 31.45
C HIS A 179 8.06 -9.43 32.04
N ARG A 180 8.36 -8.44 31.21
CA ARG A 180 8.72 -7.07 31.64
C ARG A 180 7.58 -6.38 32.38
N LEU A 181 6.33 -6.61 31.96
CA LEU A 181 5.15 -6.03 32.61
C LEU A 181 4.86 -6.67 33.97
N THR A 182 4.92 -8.01 34.05
CA THR A 182 4.34 -8.76 35.16
C THR A 182 5.39 -9.31 36.13
N ARG A 183 6.65 -9.52 35.68
CA ARG A 183 7.71 -10.16 36.46
C ARG A 183 8.89 -9.27 36.81
N GLU A 184 9.27 -8.35 35.94
CA GLU A 184 10.23 -7.34 36.31
C GLU A 184 9.61 -6.36 37.30
N MET A 185 10.21 -6.18 38.47
CA MET A 185 9.70 -5.31 39.55
C MET A 185 8.24 -5.69 39.92
N VAL A 186 8.07 -6.93 40.38
CA VAL A 186 6.77 -7.49 40.79
C VAL A 186 6.00 -6.53 41.70
N GLY A 187 4.69 -6.35 41.44
CA GLY A 187 3.80 -5.48 42.16
C GLY A 187 3.94 -3.99 41.87
N ARG A 188 4.85 -3.59 40.97
CA ARG A 188 5.00 -2.16 40.63
C ARG A 188 4.06 -1.72 39.51
N ARG A 189 3.96 -2.50 38.43
CA ARG A 189 3.22 -2.11 37.22
C ARG A 189 1.80 -2.67 37.21
N VAL A 190 1.64 -3.83 37.80
CA VAL A 190 0.39 -4.59 37.87
C VAL A 190 0.02 -4.82 39.33
N ASP A 191 -1.21 -4.46 39.68
CA ASP A 191 -1.81 -4.74 41.00
C ASP A 191 -3.00 -5.70 40.74
N LEU A 192 -2.84 -6.98 41.09
CA LEU A 192 -3.86 -8.00 40.91
C LEU A 192 -4.93 -7.97 42.01
N ALA A 193 -4.65 -7.31 43.14
CA ALA A 193 -5.62 -7.17 44.24
C ALA A 193 -6.60 -6.01 43.95
N LEU A 194 -6.13 -4.96 43.29
CA LEU A 194 -6.90 -3.81 42.86
C LEU A 194 -6.54 -3.47 41.40
N PRO A 195 -7.03 -4.25 40.42
CA PRO A 195 -6.63 -4.12 39.01
C PRO A 195 -6.76 -2.70 38.45
N GLU A 196 -7.79 -1.95 38.84
CA GLU A 196 -8.03 -0.56 38.42
C GLU A 196 -6.94 0.42 38.92
N ARG A 197 -6.19 0.03 39.97
CA ARG A 197 -5.09 0.79 40.56
C ARG A 197 -3.72 0.39 40.01
N SER A 198 -3.70 -0.54 39.07
CA SER A 198 -2.45 -0.92 38.37
C SER A 198 -1.79 0.32 37.78
N LEU A 199 -0.50 0.53 38.04
CA LEU A 199 0.25 1.67 37.50
C LEU A 199 0.22 1.71 35.97
N LEU A 200 0.07 0.59 35.31
CA LEU A 200 -0.16 0.46 33.88
C LEU A 200 -1.38 1.28 33.43
N LEU A 201 -2.51 1.10 34.09
CA LEU A 201 -3.75 1.83 33.81
C LEU A 201 -3.67 3.28 34.27
N GLU A 202 -3.22 3.54 35.51
CA GLU A 202 -3.12 4.91 36.04
C GLU A 202 -2.23 5.82 35.19
N LYS A 203 -1.12 5.28 34.65
CA LYS A 203 -0.27 6.02 33.70
C LYS A 203 -0.94 6.18 32.32
N GLY A 204 -1.61 5.15 31.86
CA GLY A 204 -2.34 5.16 30.59
C GLY A 204 -3.44 6.22 30.54
N VAL A 205 -4.22 6.35 31.60
CA VAL A 205 -5.31 7.33 31.72
C VAL A 205 -4.84 8.72 32.21
N GLY A 206 -3.53 8.87 32.55
CA GLY A 206 -3.01 10.13 33.03
C GLY A 206 -3.38 10.49 34.48
N ALA A 207 -3.87 9.52 35.27
CA ALA A 207 -4.19 9.72 36.68
C ALA A 207 -2.96 10.00 37.52
N VAL A 208 -1.79 9.55 37.08
CA VAL A 208 -0.50 9.86 37.65
C VAL A 208 0.43 10.44 36.59
N ALA A 209 1.44 11.22 37.02
CA ALA A 209 2.38 11.87 36.11
C ALA A 209 3.03 10.87 35.15
N HIS A 210 2.88 11.12 33.83
CA HIS A 210 3.38 10.28 32.76
C HIS A 210 3.98 11.12 31.63
N GLY A 211 5.26 10.94 31.34
CA GLY A 211 5.96 11.70 30.28
C GLY A 211 5.39 11.44 28.88
N GLY A 212 4.69 10.33 28.67
CA GLY A 212 3.95 10.03 27.44
C GLY A 212 2.58 10.71 27.33
N GLY A 213 2.08 11.38 28.38
CA GLY A 213 0.73 11.93 28.46
C GLY A 213 -0.35 10.85 28.63
N GLN A 214 -1.61 11.29 28.53
CA GLN A 214 -2.76 10.39 28.49
C GLN A 214 -2.80 9.65 27.16
N ARG A 215 -3.01 8.33 27.20
CA ARG A 215 -3.03 7.44 26.02
C ARG A 215 -4.33 6.70 25.82
N ILE A 216 -5.07 6.46 26.90
CA ILE A 216 -6.37 5.79 26.94
C ILE A 216 -7.32 6.61 27.81
N GLN A 217 -8.62 6.36 27.70
CA GLN A 217 -9.65 6.99 28.53
C GLN A 217 -10.34 5.93 29.38
N VAL A 218 -10.75 6.33 30.59
CA VAL A 218 -11.52 5.43 31.44
C VAL A 218 -12.86 5.10 30.74
N GLY A 219 -13.12 3.82 30.54
CA GLY A 219 -14.34 3.35 29.90
C GLY A 219 -14.25 3.19 28.37
N ASP A 220 -13.13 3.55 27.73
CA ASP A 220 -12.91 3.19 26.32
C ASP A 220 -12.59 1.68 26.15
N GLU A 221 -12.63 1.19 24.93
CA GLU A 221 -12.37 -0.22 24.62
C GLU A 221 -10.96 -0.67 25.02
N TYR A 222 -9.97 0.23 24.94
CA TYR A 222 -8.58 -0.09 25.31
C TYR A 222 -8.44 -0.26 26.83
N TYR A 223 -9.09 0.63 27.59
CA TYR A 223 -9.14 0.52 29.03
C TYR A 223 -9.87 -0.74 29.46
N ALA A 224 -11.01 -1.06 28.85
CA ALA A 224 -11.78 -2.26 29.15
C ALA A 224 -10.98 -3.54 28.90
N THR A 225 -10.29 -3.64 27.76
CA THR A 225 -9.43 -4.78 27.41
C THR A 225 -8.29 -4.98 28.42
N LEU A 226 -7.58 -3.88 28.75
CA LEU A 226 -6.47 -3.98 29.72
C LEU A 226 -6.97 -4.32 31.13
N LEU A 227 -8.10 -3.73 31.55
CA LEU A 227 -8.67 -4.00 32.86
C LEU A 227 -9.15 -5.45 32.98
N GLU A 228 -9.81 -5.99 31.97
CA GLU A 228 -10.25 -7.38 31.93
C GLU A 228 -9.06 -8.33 32.02
N TRP A 229 -8.02 -8.11 31.21
CA TRP A 229 -6.77 -8.88 31.27
C TRP A 229 -6.14 -8.86 32.69
N LEU A 230 -6.14 -7.71 33.35
CA LEU A 230 -5.63 -7.58 34.71
C LEU A 230 -6.51 -8.34 35.74
N LYS A 231 -7.84 -8.29 35.57
CA LYS A 231 -8.80 -9.04 36.41
C LYS A 231 -8.64 -10.55 36.26
N ASP A 232 -8.30 -11.01 35.05
CA ASP A 232 -8.00 -12.41 34.76
C ASP A 232 -6.62 -12.86 35.25
N GLY A 233 -5.93 -11.98 36.00
CA GLY A 233 -4.65 -12.30 36.62
C GLY A 233 -3.43 -11.91 35.78
N ALA A 234 -3.58 -11.11 34.76
CA ALA A 234 -2.51 -10.66 33.88
C ALA A 234 -1.69 -11.81 33.30
N VAL A 235 -2.35 -12.89 32.91
CA VAL A 235 -1.73 -14.12 32.42
C VAL A 235 -1.17 -13.95 31.00
N ASN A 236 -0.12 -14.72 30.70
CA ASN A 236 0.33 -14.89 29.32
C ASN A 236 -0.53 -15.95 28.63
N ASP A 237 -0.53 -15.96 27.30
CA ASP A 237 -1.27 -16.96 26.54
C ASP A 237 -0.74 -18.37 26.81
N PRO A 238 -1.59 -19.35 27.16
CA PRO A 238 -1.18 -20.73 27.41
C PRO A 238 -0.98 -21.46 26.07
N GLY A 239 0.21 -21.36 25.50
CA GLY A 239 0.56 -22.07 24.27
C GLY A 239 0.55 -21.17 23.02
N GLU A 240 0.38 -21.80 21.86
CA GLU A 240 0.32 -21.09 20.57
C GLU A 240 -1.06 -20.46 20.39
N VAL A 241 -1.07 -19.18 20.06
CA VAL A 241 -2.27 -18.43 19.65
C VAL A 241 -2.28 -18.24 18.14
N PRO A 242 -3.47 -18.05 17.51
CA PRO A 242 -3.53 -17.75 16.09
C PRO A 242 -2.69 -16.53 15.74
N THR A 243 -1.92 -16.62 14.67
CA THR A 243 -1.08 -15.52 14.17
C THR A 243 -1.75 -14.82 13.00
N VAL A 244 -1.51 -13.52 12.85
CA VAL A 244 -1.99 -12.75 11.70
C VAL A 244 -1.29 -13.23 10.44
N VAL A 245 -2.05 -13.69 9.44
CA VAL A 245 -1.50 -14.14 8.14
C VAL A 245 -1.66 -13.09 7.05
N SER A 246 -2.66 -12.22 7.16
CA SER A 246 -2.83 -11.07 6.25
C SER A 246 -3.68 -9.98 6.86
N VAL A 247 -3.48 -8.75 6.38
CA VAL A 247 -4.28 -7.58 6.74
C VAL A 247 -4.82 -6.94 5.47
N GLU A 248 -6.10 -6.64 5.47
CA GLU A 248 -6.81 -5.99 4.37
C GLU A 248 -7.27 -4.60 4.79
N LEU A 249 -7.10 -3.60 3.91
CA LEU A 249 -7.56 -2.23 4.12
C LEU A 249 -8.63 -1.88 3.07
N PHE A 250 -9.78 -1.45 3.52
CA PHE A 250 -10.92 -1.06 2.69
C PHE A 250 -11.31 0.41 2.91
N PRO A 251 -11.85 1.09 1.87
CA PRO A 251 -11.94 0.65 0.46
C PRO A 251 -10.55 0.43 -0.16
N LYS A 252 -10.52 -0.24 -1.33
CA LYS A 252 -9.25 -0.52 -2.06
C LYS A 252 -8.61 0.73 -2.70
N GLY A 253 -9.11 1.93 -2.37
CA GLY A 253 -8.65 3.24 -2.81
C GLY A 253 -9.82 4.17 -3.10
N GLY A 254 -9.52 5.43 -3.44
CA GLY A 254 -10.55 6.42 -3.75
C GLY A 254 -10.04 7.65 -4.49
N VAL A 255 -10.97 8.36 -5.13
CA VAL A 255 -10.73 9.67 -5.76
C VAL A 255 -11.69 10.67 -5.13
N LEU A 256 -11.16 11.50 -4.25
CA LEU A 256 -11.91 12.43 -3.40
C LEU A 256 -12.16 13.75 -4.13
N ASN A 257 -13.39 14.27 -4.01
CA ASN A 257 -13.85 15.45 -4.73
C ASN A 257 -13.75 16.71 -3.88
N GLY A 258 -12.59 17.32 -3.85
CA GLY A 258 -12.34 18.57 -3.15
C GLY A 258 -11.83 18.42 -1.72
N GLU A 259 -11.29 19.52 -1.22
CA GLU A 259 -10.87 19.67 0.17
C GLU A 259 -12.04 19.43 1.13
N GLY A 260 -11.78 18.75 2.22
CA GLY A 260 -12.77 18.38 3.23
C GLY A 260 -13.60 17.14 2.90
N SER A 261 -13.47 16.54 1.70
CA SER A 261 -14.10 15.24 1.42
C SER A 261 -13.51 14.17 2.32
N THR A 262 -14.36 13.27 2.81
CA THR A 262 -13.96 12.23 3.76
C THR A 262 -14.15 10.84 3.20
N GLN A 263 -13.41 9.86 3.78
CA GLN A 263 -13.59 8.44 3.54
C GLN A 263 -13.25 7.65 4.79
N LYS A 264 -14.22 6.91 5.31
CA LYS A 264 -14.00 5.94 6.40
C LYS A 264 -13.23 4.74 5.88
N LEU A 265 -12.32 4.26 6.71
CA LEU A 265 -11.54 3.06 6.46
C LEU A 265 -11.97 1.93 7.38
N MET A 266 -11.80 0.71 6.90
CA MET A 266 -11.97 -0.49 7.70
C MET A 266 -10.77 -1.42 7.47
N VAL A 267 -10.28 -2.02 8.55
CA VAL A 267 -9.13 -2.94 8.52
C VAL A 267 -9.57 -4.30 9.03
N ARG A 268 -9.37 -5.32 8.20
CA ARG A 268 -9.65 -6.71 8.56
C ARG A 268 -8.35 -7.51 8.62
N ALA A 269 -8.13 -8.20 9.73
CA ALA A 269 -7.03 -9.15 9.89
C ALA A 269 -7.55 -10.58 9.75
N LYS A 270 -6.82 -11.42 9.00
CA LYS A 270 -7.08 -12.85 8.88
C LYS A 270 -6.03 -13.62 9.68
N TYR A 271 -6.46 -14.64 10.39
CA TYR A 271 -5.62 -15.43 11.30
C TYR A 271 -5.34 -16.83 10.78
N SER A 272 -4.30 -17.47 11.32
CA SER A 272 -3.82 -18.79 10.90
C SER A 272 -4.81 -19.94 11.18
N ASP A 273 -5.78 -19.73 12.05
CA ASP A 273 -6.87 -20.69 12.34
C ASP A 273 -8.08 -20.53 11.40
N GLY A 274 -8.00 -19.65 10.42
CA GLY A 274 -9.06 -19.36 9.45
C GLY A 274 -10.09 -18.35 9.91
N THR A 275 -9.98 -17.81 11.14
CA THR A 275 -10.82 -16.71 11.61
C THR A 275 -10.37 -15.37 11.04
N ASP A 276 -11.26 -14.38 11.07
CA ASP A 276 -10.91 -12.99 10.80
C ASP A 276 -11.51 -12.06 11.87
N ARG A 277 -10.99 -10.83 11.95
CA ARG A 277 -11.47 -9.81 12.89
C ARG A 277 -11.40 -8.42 12.27
N ASP A 278 -12.38 -7.59 12.56
CA ASP A 278 -12.27 -6.15 12.37
C ASP A 278 -11.31 -5.56 13.41
N VAL A 279 -10.15 -5.15 12.93
CA VAL A 279 -9.09 -4.56 13.76
C VAL A 279 -8.93 -3.05 13.51
N THR A 280 -9.96 -2.41 12.97
CA THR A 280 -9.90 -0.98 12.61
C THR A 280 -9.52 -0.10 13.79
N SER A 281 -10.12 -0.33 14.95
CA SER A 281 -9.79 0.43 16.17
C SER A 281 -8.38 0.15 16.68
N LEU A 282 -7.81 -1.01 16.40
CA LEU A 282 -6.48 -1.42 16.84
C LEU A 282 -5.38 -1.13 15.79
N ALA A 283 -5.74 -0.81 14.55
CA ALA A 283 -4.78 -0.49 13.52
C ALA A 283 -4.20 0.92 13.69
N TYR A 284 -2.89 1.06 13.45
CA TYR A 284 -2.22 2.36 13.39
C TYR A 284 -2.26 2.89 11.96
N PHE A 285 -2.84 4.08 11.79
CA PHE A 285 -2.98 4.72 10.49
C PHE A 285 -1.91 5.79 10.26
N SER A 286 -1.44 5.91 9.03
CA SER A 286 -0.53 6.95 8.58
C SER A 286 -0.73 7.28 7.11
N SER A 287 -0.44 8.51 6.72
CA SER A 287 -0.37 8.96 5.33
C SER A 287 1.09 9.25 4.97
N ASN A 288 1.48 8.97 3.73
CA ASN A 288 2.79 9.39 3.23
C ASN A 288 2.78 10.83 2.70
N ASN A 289 1.59 11.44 2.57
CA ASN A 289 1.42 12.80 2.06
C ASN A 289 0.19 13.48 2.66
N ASP A 290 0.34 14.00 3.89
CA ASP A 290 -0.71 14.72 4.61
C ASP A 290 -1.17 16.00 3.90
N ASN A 291 -0.35 16.54 2.97
CA ASN A 291 -0.75 17.67 2.14
C ASN A 291 -1.85 17.32 1.11
N SER A 292 -2.05 16.04 0.81
CA SER A 292 -3.11 15.61 -0.12
C SER A 292 -4.24 14.86 0.57
N ALA A 293 -3.93 14.02 1.55
CA ALA A 293 -4.93 13.33 2.35
C ALA A 293 -4.36 13.03 3.75
N MET A 294 -4.98 13.57 4.77
CA MET A 294 -4.72 13.23 6.18
C MET A 294 -5.54 12.02 6.57
N VAL A 295 -5.06 11.27 7.55
CA VAL A 295 -5.83 10.17 8.16
C VAL A 295 -5.80 10.27 9.68
N SER A 296 -6.98 10.18 10.30
CA SER A 296 -7.10 10.13 11.76
C SER A 296 -6.75 8.72 12.27
N GLN A 297 -6.49 8.61 13.57
CA GLN A 297 -6.27 7.30 14.18
C GLN A 297 -7.54 6.43 14.24
N ASP A 298 -8.71 7.00 14.01
CA ASP A 298 -9.98 6.26 13.89
C ASP A 298 -10.25 5.77 12.47
N GLY A 299 -9.30 5.98 11.54
CA GLY A 299 -9.42 5.53 10.16
C GLY A 299 -10.30 6.43 9.30
N LEU A 300 -10.42 7.73 9.60
CA LEU A 300 -11.10 8.69 8.74
C LEU A 300 -10.06 9.45 7.90
N ILE A 301 -10.14 9.29 6.60
CA ILE A 301 -9.39 10.12 5.64
C ILE A 301 -10.12 11.45 5.49
N THR A 302 -9.35 12.54 5.45
CA THR A 302 -9.81 13.87 5.08
C THR A 302 -8.94 14.40 3.95
N ALA A 303 -9.55 14.70 2.82
CA ALA A 303 -8.90 15.31 1.68
C ALA A 303 -8.44 16.74 2.00
N THR A 304 -7.25 17.08 1.56
CA THR A 304 -6.67 18.42 1.71
C THR A 304 -6.39 19.04 0.33
N ASN A 305 -5.15 19.23 -0.06
CA ASN A 305 -4.82 19.79 -1.36
C ASN A 305 -4.83 18.75 -2.47
N ARG A 306 -4.94 19.22 -3.73
CA ARG A 306 -4.81 18.37 -4.91
C ARG A 306 -3.54 17.55 -4.87
N GLY A 307 -3.65 16.25 -5.10
CA GLY A 307 -2.49 15.36 -5.17
C GLY A 307 -2.86 13.91 -4.88
N GLU A 308 -1.86 13.16 -4.51
CA GLU A 308 -1.96 11.75 -4.22
C GLU A 308 -1.34 11.44 -2.86
N ALA A 309 -1.97 10.56 -2.12
CA ALA A 309 -1.43 10.00 -0.90
C ALA A 309 -1.61 8.48 -0.88
N PHE A 310 -0.64 7.78 -0.30
CA PHE A 310 -0.82 6.39 0.14
C PHE A 310 -1.15 6.42 1.63
N VAL A 311 -2.36 6.02 1.94
CA VAL A 311 -2.81 5.83 3.32
C VAL A 311 -2.53 4.40 3.71
N MET A 312 -1.82 4.23 4.81
CA MET A 312 -1.36 2.95 5.32
C MET A 312 -2.04 2.62 6.64
N ALA A 313 -2.36 1.35 6.80
CA ALA A 313 -2.78 0.76 8.08
C ALA A 313 -1.75 -0.30 8.48
N ARG A 314 -1.33 -0.24 9.73
CA ARG A 314 -0.45 -1.23 10.34
C ARG A 314 -1.17 -1.93 11.46
N PHE A 315 -1.16 -3.25 11.44
CA PHE A 315 -1.63 -4.10 12.53
C PHE A 315 -0.68 -5.28 12.68
N ASP A 316 -0.25 -5.54 13.89
CA ASP A 316 0.81 -6.49 14.21
C ASP A 316 2.08 -6.22 13.35
N THR A 317 2.65 -7.22 12.72
CA THR A 317 3.83 -7.11 11.83
C THR A 317 3.47 -6.70 10.39
N HIS A 318 2.19 -6.58 10.06
CA HIS A 318 1.71 -6.31 8.72
C HIS A 318 1.43 -4.82 8.49
N THR A 319 1.77 -4.36 7.30
CA THR A 319 1.42 -3.02 6.82
C THR A 319 0.79 -3.12 5.44
N VAL A 320 -0.36 -2.50 5.25
CA VAL A 320 -1.06 -2.44 3.97
C VAL A 320 -1.33 -0.97 3.62
N GLY A 321 -1.17 -0.62 2.35
CA GLY A 321 -1.42 0.74 1.86
C GLY A 321 -2.42 0.78 0.72
N ARG A 322 -3.17 1.88 0.62
CA ARG A 322 -4.11 2.18 -0.47
C ARG A 322 -3.93 3.60 -0.97
N GLN A 323 -4.08 3.75 -2.26
CA GLN A 323 -3.94 5.03 -2.94
C GLN A 323 -5.23 5.84 -2.83
N TYR A 324 -5.10 7.10 -2.41
CA TYR A 324 -6.17 8.11 -2.46
C TYR A 324 -5.68 9.32 -3.24
N ILE A 325 -6.55 9.82 -4.11
CA ILE A 325 -6.29 10.99 -4.95
C ILE A 325 -7.28 12.07 -4.52
N THR A 326 -6.78 13.26 -4.22
CA THR A 326 -7.62 14.44 -3.99
C THR A 326 -7.60 15.30 -5.24
N LEU A 327 -8.78 15.56 -5.80
CA LEU A 327 -8.97 16.45 -6.94
C LEU A 327 -9.62 17.76 -6.47
N PRO A 328 -9.39 18.89 -7.17
CA PRO A 328 -10.17 20.11 -6.95
C PRO A 328 -11.67 19.82 -7.12
N LYS A 329 -12.49 20.44 -6.27
CA LYS A 329 -13.93 20.29 -6.35
C LYS A 329 -14.44 20.69 -7.73
N ASP A 330 -15.32 19.86 -8.29
CA ASP A 330 -16.00 20.10 -9.58
C ASP A 330 -15.05 20.38 -10.77
N LEU A 331 -13.84 19.82 -10.71
CA LEU A 331 -12.84 19.99 -11.76
C LEU A 331 -13.36 19.47 -13.10
N GLN A 332 -13.51 20.39 -14.06
CA GLN A 332 -13.78 20.03 -15.46
C GLN A 332 -12.47 19.56 -16.10
N PHE A 333 -12.47 18.34 -16.65
CA PHE A 333 -11.29 17.73 -17.25
C PHE A 333 -11.66 16.97 -18.51
N GLN A 334 -10.95 17.25 -19.58
CA GLN A 334 -10.98 16.49 -20.82
C GLN A 334 -9.55 16.02 -21.11
N TRP A 335 -9.39 14.72 -21.33
CA TRP A 335 -8.10 14.16 -21.71
C TRP A 335 -7.78 14.52 -23.16
N ASN A 336 -6.56 14.96 -23.41
CA ASN A 336 -6.05 15.14 -24.77
C ASN A 336 -5.71 13.75 -25.35
N GLU A 337 -6.12 13.50 -26.60
CA GLU A 337 -5.75 12.27 -27.30
C GLU A 337 -4.25 12.31 -27.62
N ILE A 338 -3.46 11.58 -26.85
CA ILE A 338 -2.00 11.49 -26.98
C ILE A 338 -1.63 10.04 -27.26
N VAL A 339 -0.85 9.82 -28.30
CA VAL A 339 -0.36 8.50 -28.68
C VAL A 339 0.81 8.10 -27.78
N ALA A 340 0.71 6.94 -27.13
CA ALA A 340 1.80 6.36 -26.35
C ALA A 340 2.88 5.77 -27.29
N ASN A 341 4.14 6.05 -27.02
CA ASN A 341 5.26 5.48 -27.77
C ASN A 341 5.66 4.08 -27.26
N ASN A 342 5.41 3.83 -25.98
CA ASN A 342 5.76 2.56 -25.33
C ASN A 342 4.90 2.35 -24.07
N TYR A 343 5.08 1.20 -23.41
CA TYR A 343 4.33 0.82 -22.20
C TYR A 343 4.52 1.79 -21.01
N ILE A 344 5.65 2.52 -20.96
CA ILE A 344 5.88 3.52 -19.89
C ILE A 344 4.93 4.68 -20.08
N ASP A 345 4.73 5.15 -21.34
CA ASP A 345 3.76 6.19 -21.64
C ASP A 345 2.34 5.74 -21.30
N GLU A 346 1.97 4.49 -21.64
CA GLU A 346 0.66 3.92 -21.31
C GLU A 346 0.38 4.01 -19.80
N LEU A 347 1.30 3.50 -18.97
CA LEU A 347 1.19 3.54 -17.51
C LEU A 347 1.18 4.97 -16.96
N SER A 348 2.03 5.84 -17.51
CA SER A 348 2.14 7.25 -17.13
C SER A 348 0.86 8.00 -17.46
N TYR A 349 0.31 7.80 -18.67
CA TYR A 349 -0.93 8.45 -19.08
C TYR A 349 -2.15 7.97 -18.30
N GLU A 350 -2.22 6.68 -17.94
CA GLU A 350 -3.24 6.19 -17.02
C GLU A 350 -3.18 6.90 -15.65
N LYS A 351 -1.97 7.10 -15.13
CA LYS A 351 -1.76 7.84 -13.90
C LYS A 351 -2.19 9.30 -14.04
N LEU A 352 -1.77 9.97 -15.11
CA LEU A 352 -2.12 11.36 -15.38
C LEU A 352 -3.63 11.55 -15.56
N LYS A 353 -4.31 10.61 -16.25
CA LYS A 353 -5.78 10.61 -16.36
C LYS A 353 -6.46 10.55 -14.99
N LYS A 354 -5.98 9.68 -14.09
CA LYS A 354 -6.51 9.59 -12.72
C LYS A 354 -6.32 10.90 -11.96
N LEU A 355 -5.18 11.57 -12.14
CA LEU A 355 -4.87 12.86 -11.52
C LEU A 355 -5.53 14.06 -12.21
N ARG A 356 -6.23 13.85 -13.34
CA ARG A 356 -6.81 14.92 -14.17
C ARG A 356 -5.77 15.93 -14.64
N ILE A 357 -4.62 15.46 -15.08
CA ILE A 357 -3.51 16.28 -15.58
C ILE A 357 -3.24 15.88 -17.02
N ASN A 358 -3.33 16.81 -17.96
CA ASN A 358 -2.83 16.61 -19.31
C ASN A 358 -1.31 16.80 -19.33
N PRO A 359 -0.55 15.96 -20.05
CA PRO A 359 0.84 16.25 -20.34
C PRO A 359 0.97 17.58 -21.09
N SER A 360 2.10 18.25 -20.95
CA SER A 360 2.45 19.39 -21.78
C SER A 360 2.71 18.95 -23.23
N ASP A 361 2.66 19.89 -24.14
CA ASP A 361 3.10 19.68 -25.51
C ASP A 361 4.58 19.29 -25.57
N LEU A 362 5.02 18.76 -26.72
CA LEU A 362 6.42 18.46 -26.93
C LEU A 362 7.26 19.75 -26.81
N CYS A 363 8.42 19.63 -26.18
CA CYS A 363 9.34 20.75 -26.05
C CYS A 363 9.89 21.19 -27.42
N THR A 364 10.35 22.43 -27.49
CA THR A 364 11.03 22.97 -28.70
C THR A 364 12.31 22.19 -29.01
N ASP A 365 12.85 22.36 -30.21
CA ASP A 365 14.11 21.71 -30.59
C ASP A 365 15.30 22.23 -29.77
N GLU A 366 15.29 23.49 -29.37
CA GLU A 366 16.29 24.08 -28.47
C GLU A 366 16.26 23.43 -27.09
N GLU A 367 15.07 23.32 -26.52
CA GLU A 367 14.89 22.65 -25.22
C GLU A 367 15.24 21.17 -25.29
N PHE A 368 14.85 20.50 -26.37
CA PHE A 368 15.16 19.10 -26.61
C PHE A 368 16.67 18.86 -26.67
N LEU A 369 17.39 19.59 -27.51
CA LEU A 369 18.84 19.49 -27.64
C LEU A 369 19.54 19.66 -26.30
N ARG A 370 19.18 20.72 -25.56
CA ARG A 370 19.78 20.99 -24.25
C ARG A 370 19.49 19.86 -23.26
N ARG A 371 18.23 19.43 -23.15
CA ARG A 371 17.81 18.41 -22.17
C ARG A 371 18.45 17.05 -22.49
N VAL A 372 18.36 16.61 -23.74
CA VAL A 372 18.88 15.28 -24.12
C VAL A 372 20.40 15.18 -23.98
N SER A 373 21.14 16.27 -24.25
CA SER A 373 22.59 16.31 -24.05
C SER A 373 22.97 16.19 -22.58
N ILE A 374 22.24 16.86 -21.69
CA ILE A 374 22.45 16.76 -20.23
C ILE A 374 22.03 15.37 -19.72
N ASP A 375 20.88 14.87 -20.16
CA ASP A 375 20.33 13.60 -19.66
C ASP A 375 21.18 12.38 -20.08
N ILE A 376 21.74 12.40 -21.30
CA ILE A 376 22.54 11.29 -21.85
C ILE A 376 24.01 11.44 -21.50
N CYS A 377 24.60 12.62 -21.70
CA CYS A 377 26.03 12.84 -21.58
C CYS A 377 26.48 13.66 -20.35
N GLY A 378 25.53 14.32 -19.65
CA GLY A 378 25.86 15.18 -18.50
C GLY A 378 26.52 16.50 -18.89
N VAL A 379 26.55 16.87 -20.16
CA VAL A 379 27.18 18.09 -20.68
C VAL A 379 26.22 18.89 -21.53
N LEU A 380 26.48 20.19 -21.67
CA LEU A 380 25.74 21.04 -22.61
C LEU A 380 26.22 20.80 -24.04
N PRO A 381 25.35 20.99 -25.04
CA PRO A 381 25.79 20.99 -26.44
C PRO A 381 26.77 22.14 -26.70
N THR A 382 27.70 21.96 -27.64
CA THR A 382 28.55 23.04 -28.12
C THR A 382 27.78 23.98 -29.03
N GLU A 383 28.38 25.12 -29.34
CA GLU A 383 27.77 26.11 -30.25
C GLU A 383 27.60 25.53 -31.65
N GLU A 384 28.60 24.75 -32.12
CA GLU A 384 28.56 24.07 -33.39
C GLU A 384 27.46 23.02 -33.47
N GLU A 385 27.32 22.21 -32.42
CA GLU A 385 26.22 21.21 -32.28
C GLU A 385 24.84 21.87 -32.29
N TYR A 386 24.74 23.03 -31.63
CA TYR A 386 23.48 23.79 -31.59
C TYR A 386 23.08 24.26 -33.02
N TYR A 387 23.97 24.94 -33.72
CA TYR A 387 23.65 25.42 -35.05
C TYR A 387 23.41 24.29 -36.05
N ALA A 388 24.18 23.21 -35.97
CA ALA A 388 24.00 22.03 -36.81
C ALA A 388 22.59 21.41 -36.61
N PHE A 389 22.19 21.21 -35.35
CA PHE A 389 20.89 20.64 -35.04
C PHE A 389 19.72 21.54 -35.39
N MET A 390 19.86 22.85 -35.16
CA MET A 390 18.79 23.81 -35.49
C MET A 390 18.59 24.01 -37.00
N SER A 391 19.64 23.87 -37.80
CA SER A 391 19.59 23.97 -39.27
C SER A 391 19.25 22.65 -39.98
N ASP A 392 19.13 21.56 -39.26
CA ASP A 392 18.75 20.24 -39.81
C ASP A 392 17.23 20.16 -39.98
N ASP A 393 16.74 20.01 -41.22
CA ASP A 393 15.34 19.85 -41.56
C ASP A 393 14.86 18.38 -41.55
N ASP A 394 15.73 17.44 -41.19
CA ASP A 394 15.36 16.01 -41.13
C ASP A 394 14.31 15.75 -40.05
N PRO A 395 13.14 15.17 -40.38
CA PRO A 395 12.10 14.85 -39.40
C PRO A 395 12.55 13.87 -38.33
N ASN A 396 13.63 13.12 -38.57
CA ASN A 396 14.22 12.17 -37.63
C ASN A 396 15.44 12.72 -36.86
N LYS A 397 15.72 14.04 -36.97
CA LYS A 397 16.90 14.65 -36.34
C LYS A 397 17.03 14.38 -34.85
N ARG A 398 15.91 14.36 -34.12
CA ARG A 398 15.90 14.06 -32.68
C ARG A 398 16.36 12.63 -32.38
N VAL A 399 15.91 11.65 -33.15
CA VAL A 399 16.31 10.24 -33.00
C VAL A 399 17.80 10.08 -33.33
N LYS A 400 18.25 10.67 -34.43
CA LYS A 400 19.67 10.65 -34.83
C LYS A 400 20.58 11.29 -33.79
N LEU A 401 20.13 12.38 -33.16
CA LEU A 401 20.87 13.03 -32.08
C LEU A 401 21.00 12.11 -30.87
N VAL A 402 19.93 11.43 -30.47
CA VAL A 402 19.95 10.45 -29.34
C VAL A 402 20.96 9.36 -29.63
N ASP A 403 20.92 8.76 -30.83
CA ASP A 403 21.85 7.71 -31.21
C ASP A 403 23.30 8.20 -31.16
N ALA A 404 23.57 9.40 -31.71
CA ALA A 404 24.91 10.00 -31.68
C ALA A 404 25.43 10.30 -30.26
N LEU A 405 24.55 10.75 -29.37
CA LEU A 405 24.92 11.01 -27.96
C LEU A 405 25.21 9.73 -27.19
N LEU A 406 24.53 8.63 -27.48
CA LEU A 406 24.75 7.32 -26.85
C LEU A 406 26.12 6.72 -27.24
N ASP A 407 26.67 7.07 -28.41
CA ASP A 407 27.99 6.63 -28.88
C ASP A 407 29.15 7.48 -28.35
N ARG A 408 28.84 8.56 -27.61
CA ARG A 408 29.86 9.48 -27.09
C ARG A 408 30.59 8.92 -25.86
N LYS A 409 31.88 9.31 -25.72
CA LYS A 409 32.65 9.00 -24.49
C LYS A 409 32.06 9.62 -23.24
N GLU A 410 31.45 10.82 -23.34
CA GLU A 410 30.81 11.51 -22.23
C GLU A 410 29.60 10.73 -21.66
N PHE A 411 28.87 9.97 -22.49
CA PHE A 411 27.89 9.01 -22.03
C PHE A 411 28.52 7.96 -21.13
N VAL A 412 29.61 7.36 -21.55
CA VAL A 412 30.34 6.35 -20.76
C VAL A 412 30.85 6.97 -19.46
N GLU A 413 31.47 8.15 -19.51
CA GLU A 413 32.03 8.85 -18.35
C GLU A 413 30.96 9.17 -17.32
N MET A 414 29.80 9.68 -17.73
CA MET A 414 28.67 9.99 -16.87
C MET A 414 28.09 8.76 -16.17
N TRP A 415 27.87 7.69 -16.93
CA TRP A 415 27.30 6.47 -16.36
C TRP A 415 28.28 5.71 -15.48
N VAL A 416 29.57 5.71 -15.83
CA VAL A 416 30.64 5.17 -14.97
C VAL A 416 30.69 5.94 -13.64
N MET A 417 30.54 7.26 -13.66
CA MET A 417 30.49 8.07 -12.43
C MET A 417 29.32 7.63 -11.54
N LYS A 418 28.11 7.54 -12.09
CA LYS A 418 26.90 7.12 -11.35
C LYS A 418 27.04 5.69 -10.78
N TRP A 419 27.52 4.76 -11.58
CA TRP A 419 27.76 3.39 -11.13
C TRP A 419 28.88 3.29 -10.10
N SER A 420 29.91 4.14 -10.21
CA SER A 420 31.00 4.19 -9.25
C SER A 420 30.56 4.57 -7.85
N GLU A 421 29.61 5.50 -7.72
CA GLU A 421 29.00 5.84 -6.44
C GLU A 421 28.24 4.65 -5.85
N LEU A 422 27.39 4.00 -6.66
CA LEU A 422 26.61 2.83 -6.24
C LEU A 422 27.52 1.66 -5.83
N LEU A 423 28.58 1.41 -6.58
CA LEU A 423 29.54 0.32 -6.34
C LEU A 423 30.66 0.72 -5.35
N GLN A 424 30.58 1.90 -4.72
CA GLN A 424 31.54 2.36 -3.73
C GLN A 424 32.99 2.40 -4.25
N ILE A 425 33.22 2.76 -5.53
CA ILE A 425 34.56 2.82 -6.13
C ILE A 425 35.29 4.06 -5.60
N LYS A 426 36.03 3.89 -4.53
CA LYS A 426 36.80 4.95 -3.86
C LYS A 426 38.09 4.39 -3.25
N SER A 427 39.11 5.20 -3.12
CA SER A 427 40.29 4.87 -2.32
C SER A 427 40.03 5.08 -0.83
N SER A 428 40.64 4.29 0.02
CA SER A 428 40.52 4.36 1.47
C SER A 428 41.83 3.84 2.10
N ASN A 429 41.87 3.80 3.44
CA ASN A 429 43.00 3.13 4.12
C ASN A 429 43.13 1.64 3.82
N GLN A 430 42.02 1.01 3.37
CA GLN A 430 41.96 -0.41 3.04
C GLN A 430 42.08 -0.67 1.51
N VAL A 431 41.63 0.30 0.70
CA VAL A 431 41.63 0.21 -0.77
C VAL A 431 42.66 1.16 -1.35
N SER A 432 43.76 0.62 -1.90
CA SER A 432 44.78 1.44 -2.51
C SER A 432 44.27 2.18 -3.75
N TYR A 433 44.87 3.33 -4.07
CA TYR A 433 44.56 4.07 -5.28
C TYR A 433 44.66 3.22 -6.55
N LYS A 434 45.66 2.34 -6.62
CA LYS A 434 45.83 1.41 -7.74
C LYS A 434 44.68 0.41 -7.86
N SER A 435 44.23 -0.15 -6.73
CA SER A 435 43.04 -1.05 -6.69
C SER A 435 41.79 -0.36 -7.15
N MET A 436 41.54 0.84 -6.64
CA MET A 436 40.42 1.69 -7.03
C MET A 436 40.44 1.99 -8.53
N LEU A 437 41.58 2.37 -9.09
CA LEU A 437 41.73 2.69 -10.51
C LEU A 437 41.49 1.46 -11.40
N LEU A 438 41.97 0.27 -11.00
CA LEU A 438 41.70 -0.97 -11.74
C LEU A 438 40.21 -1.30 -11.73
N TYR A 439 39.55 -1.10 -10.61
CA TYR A 439 38.09 -1.33 -10.50
C TYR A 439 37.31 -0.32 -11.34
N TYR A 440 37.68 0.95 -11.32
CA TYR A 440 37.11 1.98 -12.17
C TYR A 440 37.25 1.63 -13.67
N ASN A 441 38.44 1.23 -14.11
CA ASN A 441 38.72 0.86 -15.51
C ASN A 441 37.93 -0.39 -15.93
N TRP A 442 37.76 -1.36 -15.01
CA TRP A 442 36.91 -2.51 -15.26
C TRP A 442 35.46 -2.07 -15.53
N LEU A 443 34.89 -1.21 -14.66
CA LEU A 443 33.56 -0.69 -14.82
C LEU A 443 33.41 0.11 -16.13
N GLN A 444 34.39 0.99 -16.43
CA GLN A 444 34.41 1.79 -17.65
C GLN A 444 34.34 0.92 -18.91
N THR A 445 35.13 -0.16 -18.96
CA THR A 445 35.12 -1.10 -20.09
C THR A 445 33.75 -1.78 -20.20
N ARG A 446 33.11 -2.20 -19.08
CA ARG A 446 31.80 -2.84 -19.09
C ARG A 446 30.68 -1.91 -19.59
N VAL A 447 30.74 -0.65 -19.19
CA VAL A 447 29.79 0.37 -19.67
C VAL A 447 30.01 0.70 -21.13
N ALA A 448 31.27 0.90 -21.55
CA ALA A 448 31.63 1.20 -22.94
C ALA A 448 31.23 0.06 -23.90
N ASP A 449 31.42 -1.19 -23.47
CA ASP A 449 31.11 -2.38 -24.27
C ASP A 449 29.58 -2.75 -24.16
N ASN A 450 28.81 -1.94 -23.48
CA ASN A 450 27.36 -2.16 -23.22
C ASN A 450 27.07 -3.58 -22.72
N VAL A 451 27.88 -4.06 -21.75
CA VAL A 451 27.72 -5.39 -21.15
C VAL A 451 26.40 -5.44 -20.38
N PRO A 452 25.56 -6.47 -20.58
CA PRO A 452 24.31 -6.61 -19.83
C PRO A 452 24.51 -6.54 -18.31
N ILE A 453 23.62 -5.85 -17.61
CA ILE A 453 23.74 -5.61 -16.16
C ILE A 453 23.80 -6.91 -15.38
N ASP A 454 23.00 -7.91 -15.73
CA ASP A 454 23.03 -9.24 -15.10
C ASP A 454 24.37 -9.93 -15.24
N GLN A 455 25.03 -9.80 -16.40
CA GLN A 455 26.39 -10.33 -16.61
C GLN A 455 27.39 -9.56 -15.74
N MET A 456 27.34 -8.24 -15.71
CA MET A 456 28.22 -7.41 -14.89
C MET A 456 28.06 -7.76 -13.39
N VAL A 457 26.83 -7.94 -12.90
CA VAL A 457 26.54 -8.36 -11.52
C VAL A 457 27.09 -9.77 -11.26
N ARG A 458 26.94 -10.71 -12.17
CA ARG A 458 27.52 -12.07 -12.05
C ARG A 458 29.04 -12.02 -11.95
N GLU A 459 29.70 -11.22 -12.78
CA GLU A 459 31.15 -11.03 -12.72
C GLU A 459 31.59 -10.48 -11.35
N LEU A 460 30.89 -9.51 -10.79
CA LEU A 460 31.15 -8.97 -9.46
C LEU A 460 31.01 -10.03 -8.37
N ILE A 461 29.84 -10.68 -8.28
CA ILE A 461 29.51 -11.60 -7.19
C ILE A 461 30.35 -12.88 -7.25
N SER A 462 30.68 -13.38 -8.47
CA SER A 462 31.45 -14.59 -8.66
C SER A 462 32.98 -14.36 -8.71
N SER A 463 33.42 -13.10 -8.59
CA SER A 463 34.83 -12.75 -8.71
C SER A 463 35.67 -13.39 -7.61
N LYS A 464 36.85 -13.90 -7.99
CA LYS A 464 37.80 -14.56 -7.09
C LYS A 464 39.24 -14.13 -7.43
N GLY A 465 40.11 -14.16 -6.43
CA GLY A 465 41.50 -13.84 -6.56
C GLY A 465 41.93 -12.50 -5.97
N GLY A 466 43.10 -12.06 -6.28
CA GLY A 466 43.65 -10.81 -5.76
C GLY A 466 43.15 -9.59 -6.55
N THR A 467 43.01 -8.48 -5.88
CA THR A 467 42.45 -7.21 -6.38
C THR A 467 43.22 -6.58 -7.53
N PHE A 468 44.50 -6.92 -7.69
CA PHE A 468 45.32 -6.49 -8.82
C PHE A 468 45.22 -7.43 -10.02
N ALA A 469 44.92 -8.71 -9.79
CA ALA A 469 44.78 -9.72 -10.84
C ALA A 469 43.36 -9.76 -11.42
N ASN A 470 42.35 -9.55 -10.57
CA ASN A 470 40.96 -9.50 -10.97
C ASN A 470 40.30 -8.23 -10.36
N ALA A 471 40.10 -7.23 -11.19
CA ALA A 471 39.62 -5.92 -10.75
C ALA A 471 38.24 -5.97 -10.09
N ALA A 472 37.34 -6.87 -10.51
CA ALA A 472 36.02 -7.04 -9.97
C ALA A 472 36.00 -7.45 -8.47
N THR A 473 37.06 -8.12 -7.98
CA THR A 473 37.20 -8.51 -6.57
C THR A 473 37.31 -7.31 -5.62
N ASN A 474 37.63 -6.12 -6.15
CA ASN A 474 37.64 -4.89 -5.35
C ASN A 474 36.25 -4.53 -4.77
N TYR A 475 35.17 -5.05 -5.35
CA TYR A 475 33.83 -4.93 -4.81
C TYR A 475 33.75 -5.36 -3.34
N PHE A 476 34.39 -6.47 -2.97
CA PHE A 476 34.37 -7.01 -1.60
C PHE A 476 35.30 -6.27 -0.63
N GLN A 477 36.15 -5.36 -1.11
CA GLN A 477 37.02 -4.56 -0.24
C GLN A 477 36.35 -3.27 0.26
N SER A 478 35.30 -2.83 -0.40
CA SER A 478 34.58 -1.59 -0.04
C SER A 478 33.71 -1.75 1.21
N GLU A 479 33.27 -2.99 1.50
CA GLU A 479 32.49 -3.34 2.69
C GLU A 479 33.07 -4.59 3.34
N THR A 480 33.66 -4.41 4.51
CA THR A 480 34.33 -5.50 5.27
C THR A 480 33.45 -6.09 6.36
N ASP A 481 32.34 -5.42 6.69
CA ASP A 481 31.38 -5.89 7.70
C ASP A 481 30.21 -6.59 7.00
N THR A 482 30.26 -7.93 6.99
CA THR A 482 29.22 -8.77 6.38
C THR A 482 27.91 -8.84 7.19
N LEU A 483 27.85 -8.17 8.36
CA LEU A 483 26.67 -8.12 9.23
C LEU A 483 25.90 -6.81 9.12
N LYS A 484 26.33 -5.89 8.28
CA LYS A 484 25.59 -4.71 7.87
C LYS A 484 24.91 -4.97 6.53
#